data_42abf6694eab5e300231f9d942b1122f
#
_entry.id   42abf6694eab5e300231f9d942b1122f
#
_cell.length_a   1.000
_cell.length_b   1.000
_cell.length_c   1.000
_cell.angle_alpha   90.00
_cell.angle_beta   90.00
_cell.angle_gamma   90.00
#
_symmetry.space_group_name_H-M   'P 1'
#
loop_
_entity.id
_entity.type
_entity.pdbx_description
1 polymer ?
#
loop_
_entity_poly.entity_id
_entity_poly.type
_entity_poly.pdbx_seq_one_letter_code
_entity_poly.pdbx_strand_id
1 'polypeptide(L)'
;QPRHRMEMTSDPERLAAAAQRSGAVGIVLRDNEAGASSPQRLFLSVPGDGDNAPALTFSTADPAAARGILEAPGIVKAGYGLKRCIQELRREGIDLNGPLADLELMHYLVNPETSHRLDILVQSYLGLDLELCRSLDGDPADTGAADDGSSAAGTAEPDLFSQPSDIGPEDSAAA
;
A
#
# COMPACT_ATOMS: atom_id res chain seq x y z
N GLN A 1 -6.13 2.57 -24.18
CA GLN A 1 -5.89 2.19 -22.79
C GLN A 1 -7.24 2.06 -22.08
N PRO A 2 -7.49 0.95 -21.36
CA PRO A 2 -8.70 0.81 -20.58
C PRO A 2 -8.73 1.95 -19.54
N ARG A 3 -9.79 2.73 -19.54
CA ARG A 3 -10.00 3.75 -18.51
C ARG A 3 -10.50 3.02 -17.27
N HIS A 4 -9.65 2.89 -16.27
CA HIS A 4 -10.07 2.37 -14.95
C HIS A 4 -11.06 3.35 -14.33
N ARG A 5 -12.34 3.08 -14.49
CA ARG A 5 -13.43 3.86 -13.90
C ARG A 5 -13.79 3.26 -12.56
N MET A 6 -14.04 4.10 -11.58
CA MET A 6 -14.55 3.72 -10.26
C MET A 6 -15.92 4.37 -10.04
N GLU A 7 -16.83 3.64 -9.47
CA GLU A 7 -18.10 4.13 -8.94
C GLU A 7 -18.11 3.96 -7.43
N MET A 8 -18.26 5.05 -6.71
CA MET A 8 -18.35 4.99 -5.25
C MET A 8 -19.76 4.65 -4.81
N THR A 9 -19.87 3.74 -3.84
CA THR A 9 -21.15 3.43 -3.18
C THR A 9 -21.05 3.64 -1.67
N SER A 10 -22.12 4.09 -1.06
CA SER A 10 -22.29 4.13 0.39
C SER A 10 -23.04 2.89 0.93
N ASP A 11 -23.49 2.02 0.05
CA ASP A 11 -24.28 0.84 0.38
C ASP A 11 -23.40 -0.42 0.42
N PRO A 12 -23.11 -0.99 1.61
CA PRO A 12 -22.32 -2.19 1.75
C PRO A 12 -23.02 -3.43 1.19
N GLU A 13 -24.36 -3.48 1.17
CA GLU A 13 -25.09 -4.63 0.63
C GLU A 13 -24.98 -4.69 -0.90
N ARG A 14 -24.99 -3.54 -1.55
CA ARG A 14 -24.75 -3.45 -3.01
C ARG A 14 -23.36 -3.97 -3.35
N LEU A 15 -22.35 -3.62 -2.56
CA LEU A 15 -21.00 -4.13 -2.74
C LEU A 15 -20.93 -5.63 -2.47
N ALA A 16 -21.59 -6.13 -1.41
CA ALA A 16 -21.62 -7.55 -1.07
C ALA A 16 -22.24 -8.38 -2.20
N ALA A 17 -23.36 -7.93 -2.77
CA ALA A 17 -23.98 -8.59 -3.92
C ALA A 17 -23.06 -8.61 -5.16
N ALA A 18 -22.33 -7.52 -5.41
CA ALA A 18 -21.33 -7.48 -6.48
C ALA A 18 -20.16 -8.43 -6.21
N ALA A 19 -19.62 -8.46 -4.98
CA ALA A 19 -18.53 -9.34 -4.57
C ALA A 19 -18.92 -10.83 -4.67
N GLN A 20 -20.15 -11.18 -4.34
CA GLN A 20 -20.66 -12.55 -4.51
C GLN A 20 -20.74 -12.97 -5.98
N ARG A 21 -21.14 -12.07 -6.89
CA ARG A 21 -21.18 -12.36 -8.32
C ARG A 21 -19.78 -12.46 -8.92
N SER A 22 -18.89 -11.55 -8.54
CA SER A 22 -17.51 -11.52 -9.00
C SER A 22 -16.65 -12.64 -8.42
N GLY A 23 -16.97 -13.12 -7.21
CA GLY A 23 -16.16 -14.06 -6.45
C GLY A 23 -14.90 -13.46 -5.84
N ALA A 24 -14.67 -12.16 -5.99
CA ALA A 24 -13.48 -11.48 -5.50
C ALA A 24 -13.74 -10.03 -5.08
N VAL A 25 -12.94 -9.55 -4.13
CA VAL A 25 -12.91 -8.15 -3.68
C VAL A 25 -11.47 -7.70 -3.45
N GLY A 26 -11.13 -6.54 -3.96
CA GLY A 26 -9.88 -5.84 -3.64
C GLY A 26 -9.99 -5.14 -2.30
N ILE A 27 -8.93 -5.22 -1.47
CA ILE A 27 -8.91 -4.62 -0.13
C ILE A 27 -7.70 -3.72 0.00
N VAL A 28 -7.92 -2.50 0.48
CA VAL A 28 -6.86 -1.55 0.85
C VAL A 28 -7.21 -0.94 2.20
N LEU A 29 -6.27 -0.99 3.14
CA LEU A 29 -6.34 -0.29 4.41
C LEU A 29 -5.37 0.90 4.36
N ARG A 30 -5.89 2.12 4.43
CA ARG A 30 -5.09 3.36 4.45
C ARG A 30 -5.07 3.98 5.84
N ASP A 31 -3.89 4.42 6.25
CA ASP A 31 -3.76 5.35 7.36
C ASP A 31 -4.22 6.72 6.89
N ASN A 32 -4.88 7.46 7.77
CA ASN A 32 -5.20 8.84 7.50
C ASN A 32 -3.93 9.69 7.64
N GLU A 33 -3.63 10.51 6.66
CA GLU A 33 -2.43 11.38 6.62
C GLU A 33 -2.43 12.48 7.69
N ALA A 34 -3.55 12.70 8.36
CA ALA A 34 -3.75 13.75 9.36
C ALA A 34 -3.24 13.43 10.78
N GLY A 35 -2.25 12.54 10.92
CA GLY A 35 -1.64 12.21 12.21
C GLY A 35 -2.30 11.04 12.95
N ALA A 36 -1.64 10.55 14.01
CA ALA A 36 -1.93 9.30 14.70
C ALA A 36 -3.31 9.21 15.39
N SER A 37 -4.17 10.21 15.26
CA SER A 37 -5.50 10.27 15.88
C SER A 37 -6.66 10.06 14.92
N SER A 38 -6.40 9.92 13.62
CA SER A 38 -7.48 9.72 12.65
C SER A 38 -7.71 8.23 12.40
N PRO A 39 -8.96 7.77 12.37
CA PRO A 39 -9.26 6.36 12.13
C PRO A 39 -8.76 5.92 10.77
N GLN A 40 -8.19 4.72 10.73
CA GLN A 40 -7.85 4.06 9.48
C GLN A 40 -9.10 3.92 8.60
N ARG A 41 -8.92 3.99 7.29
CA ARG A 41 -10.03 3.84 6.36
C ARG A 41 -9.84 2.58 5.51
N LEU A 42 -10.85 1.74 5.54
CA LEU A 42 -10.94 0.54 4.72
C LEU A 42 -11.60 0.88 3.38
N PHE A 43 -10.95 0.48 2.30
CA PHE A 43 -11.49 0.53 0.96
C PHE A 43 -11.68 -0.88 0.44
N LEU A 44 -12.85 -1.14 -0.11
CA LEU A 44 -13.20 -2.38 -0.78
C LEU A 44 -13.62 -2.08 -2.21
N SER A 45 -13.11 -2.82 -3.18
CA SER A 45 -13.44 -2.61 -4.58
C SER A 45 -13.73 -3.94 -5.28
N VAL A 46 -14.79 -3.96 -6.06
CA VAL A 46 -15.18 -5.11 -6.88
C VAL A 46 -15.09 -4.71 -8.34
N PRO A 47 -14.46 -5.52 -9.20
CA PRO A 47 -14.41 -5.23 -10.62
C PRO A 47 -15.83 -5.16 -11.21
N GLY A 48 -16.02 -4.28 -12.17
CA GLY A 48 -17.30 -4.20 -12.90
C GLY A 48 -17.51 -5.39 -13.85
N ASP A 49 -18.76 -5.62 -14.21
CA ASP A 49 -19.12 -6.69 -15.13
C ASP A 49 -18.79 -6.29 -16.58
N GLY A 50 -17.62 -6.70 -17.09
CA GLY A 50 -17.15 -6.46 -18.45
C GLY A 50 -16.04 -5.40 -18.56
N ASP A 51 -15.41 -5.35 -19.73
CA ASP A 51 -14.16 -4.61 -19.99
C ASP A 51 -14.22 -3.10 -19.78
N ASN A 52 -15.40 -2.50 -19.81
CA ASN A 52 -15.60 -1.06 -19.66
C ASN A 52 -16.49 -0.67 -18.46
N ALA A 53 -16.95 -1.63 -17.69
CA ALA A 53 -17.78 -1.35 -16.52
C ALA A 53 -16.92 -0.76 -15.39
N PRO A 54 -17.42 0.25 -14.65
CA PRO A 54 -16.68 0.82 -13.53
C PRO A 54 -16.56 -0.21 -12.40
N ALA A 55 -15.42 -0.22 -11.72
CA ALA A 55 -15.28 -0.95 -10.47
C ALA A 55 -16.15 -0.30 -9.40
N LEU A 56 -16.92 -1.11 -8.67
CA LEU A 56 -17.74 -0.62 -7.57
C LEU A 56 -16.87 -0.55 -6.31
N THR A 57 -16.75 0.64 -5.72
CA THR A 57 -15.88 0.88 -4.56
C THR A 57 -16.68 1.41 -3.38
N PHE A 58 -16.40 0.85 -2.21
CA PHE A 58 -16.96 1.26 -0.92
C PHE A 58 -15.83 1.65 0.03
N SER A 59 -16.01 2.69 0.82
CA SER A 59 -15.04 3.08 1.83
C SER A 59 -15.69 3.34 3.18
N THR A 60 -15.04 2.90 4.25
CA THR A 60 -15.55 3.06 5.61
C THR A 60 -14.42 3.26 6.61
N ALA A 61 -14.68 4.02 7.67
CA ALA A 61 -13.85 4.08 8.87
C ALA A 61 -14.25 3.00 9.91
N ASP A 62 -15.43 2.39 9.73
CA ASP A 62 -15.93 1.29 10.56
C ASP A 62 -15.88 -0.02 9.75
N PRO A 63 -14.89 -0.89 9.97
CA PRO A 63 -14.79 -2.17 9.27
C PRO A 63 -15.97 -3.10 9.50
N ALA A 64 -16.72 -2.94 10.61
CA ALA A 64 -17.89 -3.77 10.90
C ALA A 64 -18.99 -3.62 9.84
N ALA A 65 -19.08 -2.46 9.17
CA ALA A 65 -20.00 -2.23 8.05
C ALA A 65 -19.75 -3.18 6.86
N ALA A 66 -18.54 -3.71 6.74
CA ALA A 66 -18.15 -4.63 5.67
C ALA A 66 -17.95 -6.09 6.14
N ARG A 67 -18.29 -6.40 7.39
CA ARG A 67 -18.06 -7.73 8.01
C ARG A 67 -18.56 -8.88 7.14
N GLY A 68 -19.76 -8.76 6.58
CA GLY A 68 -20.35 -9.80 5.73
C GLY A 68 -19.52 -10.14 4.49
N ILE A 69 -18.75 -9.19 3.95
CA ILE A 69 -17.84 -9.42 2.82
C ILE A 69 -16.51 -9.97 3.32
N LEU A 70 -15.97 -9.37 4.39
CA LEU A 70 -14.66 -9.71 4.94
C LEU A 70 -14.61 -11.16 5.45
N GLU A 71 -15.67 -11.60 6.12
CA GLU A 71 -15.77 -12.94 6.70
C GLU A 71 -16.37 -13.98 5.74
N ALA A 72 -16.78 -13.60 4.53
CA ALA A 72 -17.37 -14.52 3.57
C ALA A 72 -16.33 -15.54 3.04
N PRO A 73 -16.52 -16.85 3.25
CA PRO A 73 -15.51 -17.85 2.87
C PRO A 73 -15.42 -18.09 1.36
N GLY A 74 -16.45 -17.73 0.60
CA GLY A 74 -16.54 -17.93 -0.85
C GLY A 74 -15.99 -16.76 -1.69
N ILE A 75 -15.55 -15.67 -1.05
CA ILE A 75 -15.04 -14.48 -1.75
C ILE A 75 -13.52 -14.41 -1.58
N VAL A 76 -12.79 -14.31 -2.68
CA VAL A 76 -11.33 -14.07 -2.69
C VAL A 76 -11.08 -12.63 -2.22
N LYS A 77 -10.17 -12.46 -1.25
CA LYS A 77 -9.70 -11.14 -0.81
C LYS A 77 -8.34 -10.89 -1.41
N ALA A 78 -8.28 -9.93 -2.33
CA ALA A 78 -7.06 -9.55 -3.01
C ALA A 78 -6.55 -8.20 -2.47
N GLY A 79 -5.26 -8.11 -2.22
CA GLY A 79 -4.65 -6.87 -1.72
C GLY A 79 -3.13 -6.91 -1.77
N TYR A 80 -2.51 -5.84 -1.36
CA TYR A 80 -1.07 -5.73 -1.25
C TYR A 80 -0.69 -5.62 0.23
N GLY A 81 0.20 -6.53 0.70
CA GLY A 81 0.62 -6.57 2.09
C GLY A 81 -0.53 -6.90 3.06
N LEU A 82 -1.34 -7.90 2.75
CA LEU A 82 -2.55 -8.26 3.51
C LEU A 82 -2.29 -8.60 4.98
N LYS A 83 -1.06 -8.95 5.36
CA LYS A 83 -0.69 -9.25 6.75
C LYS A 83 -1.10 -8.14 7.70
N ARG A 84 -0.83 -6.88 7.34
CA ARG A 84 -1.21 -5.72 8.15
C ARG A 84 -2.73 -5.57 8.24
N CYS A 85 -3.42 -5.69 7.12
CA CYS A 85 -4.88 -5.62 7.06
C CYS A 85 -5.52 -6.68 7.98
N ILE A 86 -5.04 -7.92 7.95
CA ILE A 86 -5.50 -9.01 8.82
C ILE A 86 -5.30 -8.64 10.30
N GLN A 87 -4.14 -8.10 10.67
CA GLN A 87 -3.83 -7.74 12.06
C GLN A 87 -4.75 -6.64 12.58
N GLU A 88 -4.99 -5.60 11.77
CA GLU A 88 -5.87 -4.50 12.17
C GLU A 88 -7.34 -4.94 12.26
N LEU A 89 -7.84 -5.69 11.29
CA LEU A 89 -9.20 -6.22 11.33
C LEU A 89 -9.43 -7.15 12.53
N ARG A 90 -8.45 -7.96 12.92
CA ARG A 90 -8.54 -8.80 14.11
C ARG A 90 -8.63 -8.02 15.41
N ARG A 91 -8.00 -6.85 15.50
CA ARG A 91 -8.15 -5.95 16.65
C ARG A 91 -9.59 -5.46 16.81
N GLU A 92 -10.30 -5.31 15.69
CA GLU A 92 -11.73 -4.96 15.65
C GLU A 92 -12.65 -6.18 15.76
N GLY A 93 -12.08 -7.38 16.02
CA GLY A 93 -12.85 -8.63 16.13
C GLY A 93 -13.43 -9.09 14.80
N ILE A 94 -12.74 -8.82 13.68
CA ILE A 94 -13.14 -9.24 12.33
C ILE A 94 -12.07 -10.17 11.78
N ASP A 95 -12.47 -11.36 11.34
CA ASP A 95 -11.58 -12.29 10.67
C ASP A 95 -11.71 -12.19 9.15
N LEU A 96 -10.57 -12.08 8.48
CA LEU A 96 -10.53 -12.11 7.02
C LEU A 96 -10.56 -13.57 6.57
N ASN A 97 -11.76 -14.06 6.23
CA ASN A 97 -12.00 -15.45 5.86
C ASN A 97 -12.01 -15.68 4.36
N GLY A 98 -11.74 -16.92 3.95
CA GLY A 98 -11.72 -17.35 2.54
C GLY A 98 -10.33 -17.26 1.91
N PRO A 99 -10.24 -17.45 0.58
CA PRO A 99 -8.97 -17.38 -0.13
C PRO A 99 -8.37 -15.96 -0.08
N LEU A 100 -7.06 -15.89 0.15
CA LEU A 100 -6.31 -14.64 0.20
C LEU A 100 -5.35 -14.56 -1.00
N ALA A 101 -5.35 -13.46 -1.71
CA ALA A 101 -4.44 -13.16 -2.80
C ALA A 101 -3.59 -11.93 -2.43
N ASP A 102 -2.45 -12.15 -1.80
CA ASP A 102 -1.50 -11.09 -1.48
C ASP A 102 -0.57 -10.85 -2.67
N LEU A 103 -0.70 -9.70 -3.32
CA LEU A 103 0.02 -9.37 -4.55
C LEU A 103 1.53 -9.26 -4.33
N GLU A 104 1.97 -8.81 -3.16
CA GLU A 104 3.38 -8.74 -2.80
C GLU A 104 3.98 -10.15 -2.73
N LEU A 105 3.34 -11.05 -1.99
CA LEU A 105 3.79 -12.43 -1.85
C LEU A 105 3.70 -13.21 -3.16
N MET A 106 2.64 -13.01 -3.92
CA MET A 106 2.47 -13.67 -5.22
C MET A 106 3.59 -13.26 -6.19
N HIS A 107 3.90 -11.96 -6.25
CA HIS A 107 4.99 -11.48 -7.11
C HIS A 107 6.35 -11.98 -6.63
N TYR A 108 6.59 -12.04 -5.33
CA TYR A 108 7.81 -12.60 -4.76
C TYR A 108 8.03 -14.07 -5.20
N LEU A 109 6.96 -14.86 -5.23
CA LEU A 109 7.04 -16.27 -5.66
C LEU A 109 7.34 -16.43 -7.16
N VAL A 110 6.91 -15.47 -7.99
CA VAL A 110 7.11 -15.51 -9.44
C VAL A 110 8.46 -14.92 -9.85
N ASN A 111 8.86 -13.82 -9.23
CA ASN A 111 10.06 -13.06 -9.58
C ASN A 111 10.84 -12.62 -8.32
N PRO A 112 11.52 -13.53 -7.61
CA PRO A 112 12.16 -13.23 -6.34
C PRO A 112 13.29 -12.19 -6.42
N GLU A 113 13.90 -12.04 -7.60
CA GLU A 113 15.05 -11.16 -7.81
C GLU A 113 14.67 -9.70 -8.13
N THR A 114 13.37 -9.38 -8.19
CA THR A 114 12.90 -8.05 -8.58
C THR A 114 12.25 -7.31 -7.41
N SER A 115 12.05 -6.01 -7.57
CA SER A 115 11.34 -5.22 -6.56
C SER A 115 9.86 -5.60 -6.53
N HIS A 116 9.32 -5.73 -5.31
CA HIS A 116 7.91 -6.06 -5.07
C HIS A 116 7.09 -4.83 -4.64
N ARG A 117 7.65 -3.63 -4.75
CA ARG A 117 6.95 -2.39 -4.40
C ARG A 117 5.70 -2.21 -5.25
N LEU A 118 4.63 -1.71 -4.63
CA LEU A 118 3.33 -1.57 -5.29
C LEU A 118 3.38 -0.64 -6.51
N ASP A 119 4.11 0.46 -6.43
CA ASP A 119 4.28 1.41 -7.54
C ASP A 119 4.91 0.74 -8.77
N ILE A 120 5.94 -0.08 -8.55
CA ILE A 120 6.62 -0.82 -9.62
C ILE A 120 5.70 -1.90 -10.20
N LEU A 121 4.95 -2.61 -9.36
CA LEU A 121 4.00 -3.63 -9.82
C LEU A 121 2.90 -3.01 -10.68
N VAL A 122 2.31 -1.93 -10.21
CA VAL A 122 1.23 -1.24 -10.92
C VAL A 122 1.72 -0.69 -12.25
N GLN A 123 2.91 -0.11 -12.29
CA GLN A 123 3.49 0.37 -13.53
C GLN A 123 3.79 -0.78 -14.51
N SER A 124 4.38 -1.88 -14.02
CA SER A 124 4.80 -3.01 -14.85
C SER A 124 3.62 -3.79 -15.44
N TYR A 125 2.58 -4.03 -14.64
CA TYR A 125 1.44 -4.87 -15.04
C TYR A 125 0.26 -4.08 -15.61
N LEU A 126 0.06 -2.85 -15.15
CA LEU A 126 -1.10 -2.04 -15.54
C LEU A 126 -0.71 -0.83 -16.40
N GLY A 127 0.59 -0.49 -16.47
CA GLY A 127 1.06 0.71 -17.16
C GLY A 127 0.59 2.01 -16.52
N LEU A 128 0.26 1.98 -15.22
CA LEU A 128 -0.21 3.12 -14.45
C LEU A 128 0.92 3.67 -13.57
N ASP A 129 1.01 4.98 -13.50
CA ASP A 129 1.89 5.68 -12.57
C ASP A 129 1.07 6.10 -11.34
N LEU A 130 1.39 5.54 -10.17
CA LEU A 130 0.66 5.84 -8.94
C LEU A 130 0.91 7.26 -8.43
N GLU A 131 2.09 7.84 -8.68
CA GLU A 131 2.37 9.23 -8.30
C GLU A 131 1.56 10.20 -9.15
N LEU A 132 1.46 9.91 -10.46
CA LEU A 132 0.60 10.68 -11.36
C LEU A 132 -0.88 10.53 -10.99
N CYS A 133 -1.33 9.33 -10.59
CA CYS A 133 -2.69 9.11 -10.12
C CYS A 133 -2.99 9.93 -8.86
N ARG A 134 -2.08 9.98 -7.89
CA ARG A 134 -2.20 10.82 -6.70
C ARG A 134 -2.35 12.31 -7.05
N SER A 135 -1.56 12.79 -7.99
CA SER A 135 -1.61 14.19 -8.45
C SER A 135 -2.92 14.54 -9.15
N LEU A 136 -3.57 13.56 -9.80
CA LEU A 136 -4.83 13.78 -10.51
C LEU A 136 -6.06 13.73 -9.59
N ASP A 137 -5.97 13.05 -8.45
CA ASP A 137 -7.05 12.98 -7.45
C ASP A 137 -7.18 14.26 -6.61
N GLY A 138 -6.33 15.28 -6.88
CA GLY A 138 -6.46 16.64 -6.42
C GLY A 138 -6.66 16.79 -4.92
N ASP A 139 -5.58 16.77 -4.16
CA ASP A 139 -5.57 17.48 -2.88
C ASP A 139 -5.33 18.97 -3.19
N PRO A 140 -6.30 19.90 -2.96
CA PRO A 140 -6.15 21.30 -3.31
C PRO A 140 -5.20 22.06 -2.37
N ALA A 141 -4.36 21.37 -1.58
CA ALA A 141 -3.52 21.95 -0.54
C ALA A 141 -2.04 22.11 -0.88
N ASP A 142 -1.56 21.74 -2.07
CA ASP A 142 -0.14 21.94 -2.43
C ASP A 142 0.04 22.72 -3.76
N THR A 143 -0.58 23.89 -3.81
CA THR A 143 -0.16 24.97 -4.70
C THR A 143 0.48 26.07 -3.88
N GLY A 144 1.75 25.90 -3.52
CA GLY A 144 2.43 27.00 -2.83
C GLY A 144 3.90 26.71 -2.55
N ALA A 145 4.71 27.14 -3.48
CA ALA A 145 6.07 27.65 -3.32
C ALA A 145 7.08 26.96 -4.25
N ALA A 146 7.09 27.44 -5.48
CA ALA A 146 8.35 27.55 -6.18
C ALA A 146 9.17 28.60 -5.42
N ASP A 147 10.22 28.21 -4.75
CA ASP A 147 11.32 29.11 -4.40
C ASP A 147 12.54 28.69 -5.21
N ASP A 148 12.83 29.61 -6.13
CA ASP A 148 14.00 29.75 -6.93
C ASP A 148 15.14 30.16 -6.01
N GLY A 149 16.25 29.46 -6.00
CA GLY A 149 17.37 29.86 -5.16
C GLY A 149 18.62 28.99 -5.32
N SER A 150 19.24 29.07 -6.50
CA SER A 150 20.70 29.12 -6.71
C SER A 150 21.57 28.93 -5.45
N SER A 151 22.50 28.01 -5.45
CA SER A 151 23.96 28.21 -5.37
C SER A 151 24.70 26.98 -4.82
N ALA A 152 25.50 26.48 -5.63
CA ALA A 152 26.87 25.95 -5.54
C ALA A 152 27.50 25.65 -4.18
N ALA A 153 28.33 24.61 -4.26
CA ALA A 153 29.52 24.26 -3.50
C ALA A 153 29.32 23.19 -2.44
N GLY A 154 29.73 21.97 -2.72
CA GLY A 154 31.13 21.60 -2.48
C GLY A 154 31.27 20.82 -1.18
N THR A 155 31.78 19.63 -1.35
CA THR A 155 32.65 18.91 -0.42
C THR A 155 32.09 17.89 0.56
N ALA A 156 32.67 16.71 0.29
CA ALA A 156 33.19 15.74 1.21
C ALA A 156 32.22 14.69 1.79
N GLU A 157 32.28 13.54 1.14
CA GLU A 157 31.95 12.29 1.78
C GLU A 157 32.94 12.00 2.93
N PRO A 158 32.50 11.57 4.09
CA PRO A 158 33.39 11.00 5.08
C PRO A 158 33.72 9.56 4.70
N ASP A 159 35.00 9.35 4.43
CA ASP A 159 35.63 8.06 4.24
C ASP A 159 35.47 7.18 5.51
N LEU A 160 34.69 6.12 5.37
CA LEU A 160 34.33 5.21 6.47
C LEU A 160 35.33 4.08 6.68
N PHE A 161 36.52 4.12 6.03
CA PHE A 161 37.52 3.07 6.09
C PHE A 161 38.94 3.55 6.49
N SER A 162 39.06 4.50 7.39
CA SER A 162 40.33 4.79 8.00
C SER A 162 40.45 4.04 9.32
N GLN A 163 41.13 2.90 9.27
CA GLN A 163 41.62 2.20 10.45
C GLN A 163 42.81 2.98 11.05
N PRO A 164 42.87 3.18 12.35
CA PRO A 164 44.13 3.55 13.00
C PRO A 164 44.93 2.28 13.28
N SER A 165 45.97 2.07 12.50
CA SER A 165 47.12 1.26 12.88
C SER A 165 48.03 2.11 13.75
N ASP A 166 48.04 1.84 15.04
CA ASP A 166 49.27 2.04 15.83
C ASP A 166 49.18 1.24 17.13
N ILE A 167 49.83 0.11 17.13
CA ILE A 167 50.26 -0.59 18.34
C ILE A 167 51.78 -0.42 18.38
N GLY A 168 52.25 0.58 19.08
CA GLY A 168 53.63 0.70 19.48
C GLY A 168 53.89 -0.11 20.74
N PRO A 169 55.03 -0.79 20.83
CA PRO A 169 55.41 -1.56 21.99
C PRO A 169 56.21 -0.69 22.96
N GLU A 170 56.13 -0.97 24.23
CA GLU A 170 57.04 -0.62 25.32
C GLU A 170 56.32 -0.88 26.64
N ASP A 171 56.84 -1.36 27.63
CA ASP A 171 58.21 -1.73 27.99
C ASP A 171 58.15 -2.62 29.23
N SER A 172 59.11 -3.52 29.28
CA SER A 172 59.58 -4.27 30.42
C SER A 172 60.03 -3.34 31.52
N ALA A 173 59.72 -3.63 32.78
CA ALA A 173 60.70 -3.71 33.86
C ALA A 173 60.03 -3.81 35.23
N ALA A 174 60.40 -4.85 35.90
CA ALA A 174 61.05 -4.96 37.21
C ALA A 174 60.21 -4.62 38.48
N ALA A 175 59.91 -5.54 39.25
CA ALA A 175 60.49 -5.91 40.58
C ALA A 175 59.66 -7.02 41.21
#